data_616d9248b08f1a336f86545a6ae92771
#
_entry.id   616d9248b08f1a336f86545a6ae92771
#
_cell.length_a   1.000
_cell.length_b   1.000
_cell.length_c   1.000
_cell.angle_alpha   90.00
_cell.angle_beta   90.00
_cell.angle_gamma   90.00
#
_symmetry.space_group_name_H-M   'P 1'
#
loop_
_entity.id
_entity.type
_entity.pdbx_description
1 polymer ?
#
loop_
_entity_poly.entity_id
_entity_poly.type
_entity_poly.pdbx_seq_one_letter_code
_entity_poly.pdbx_strand_id
1 'polypeptide(L)'
;MLRIYDKSHTAIGYIKEYKDLKIESVLSTGDKTLSFTYMGKNNIEPEDYIQTQKDEYVVKEKSYSSDGFPQYVAVLNLEELEGKPWASFSVKESTVDDAARLALAGTGWTIGVCDIKKKRNAGMLQVTSRDIIEKLATTFWCEVVYDTKNKTVSF
;
A
#
# COMPACT_ATOMS: atom_id res chain seq x y z
N MET A 1 16.67 1.98 -9.05
CA MET A 1 16.30 3.28 -9.63
C MET A 1 14.86 3.59 -9.26
N LEU A 2 14.62 4.77 -8.70
CA LEU A 2 13.28 5.23 -8.33
C LEU A 2 12.75 6.14 -9.42
N ARG A 3 11.47 5.98 -9.80
CA ARG A 3 10.78 6.86 -10.75
C ARG A 3 9.83 7.77 -9.99
N ILE A 4 9.68 9.00 -10.48
CA ILE A 4 8.79 10.00 -9.91
C ILE A 4 7.67 10.26 -10.90
N TYR A 5 6.45 10.29 -10.41
CA TYR A 5 5.25 10.70 -11.14
C TYR A 5 4.52 11.78 -10.35
N ASP A 6 3.93 12.74 -11.05
CA ASP A 6 3.06 13.74 -10.43
C ASP A 6 1.70 13.15 -10.00
N LYS A 7 0.87 13.99 -9.37
CA LYS A 7 -0.49 13.63 -8.92
C LYS A 7 -1.39 13.08 -10.03
N SER A 8 -1.06 13.34 -11.29
CA SER A 8 -1.79 12.85 -12.47
C SER A 8 -1.15 11.60 -13.06
N HIS A 9 -0.20 10.97 -12.37
CA HIS A 9 0.63 9.86 -12.86
C HIS A 9 1.43 10.19 -14.12
N THR A 10 1.74 11.47 -14.35
CA THR A 10 2.66 11.89 -15.42
C THR A 10 4.10 11.77 -14.93
N ALA A 11 4.97 11.15 -15.72
CA ALA A 11 6.36 10.96 -15.35
C ALA A 11 7.10 12.29 -15.24
N ILE A 12 7.67 12.58 -14.06
CA ILE A 12 8.50 13.75 -13.80
C ILE A 12 9.98 13.42 -14.08
N GLY A 13 10.43 12.24 -13.68
CA GLY A 13 11.82 11.82 -13.86
C GLY A 13 12.23 10.67 -12.96
N TYR A 14 13.54 10.63 -12.66
CA TYR A 14 14.16 9.58 -11.86
C TYR A 14 14.89 10.18 -10.66
N ILE A 15 14.84 9.47 -9.55
CA ILE A 15 15.68 9.74 -8.38
C ILE A 15 16.98 8.98 -8.55
N LYS A 16 18.09 9.69 -8.79
CA LYS A 16 19.44 9.15 -8.92
C LYS A 16 20.34 9.55 -7.76
N GLU A 17 20.13 10.73 -7.22
CA GLU A 17 20.94 11.34 -6.14
C GLU A 17 20.13 11.35 -4.86
N TYR A 18 20.35 10.35 -4.03
CA TYR A 18 19.68 10.22 -2.72
C TYR A 18 20.63 9.60 -1.68
N LYS A 19 20.33 9.82 -0.42
CA LYS A 19 20.95 9.17 0.72
C LYS A 19 19.90 8.71 1.72
N ASP A 20 20.32 7.86 2.66
CA ASP A 20 19.50 7.38 3.78
C ASP A 20 18.18 6.74 3.33
N LEU A 21 18.19 6.03 2.19
CA LEU A 21 17.02 5.33 1.71
C LEU A 21 16.69 4.14 2.61
N LYS A 22 15.46 4.12 3.10
CA LYS A 22 14.95 3.08 3.99
C LYS A 22 13.56 2.67 3.57
N ILE A 23 13.29 1.36 3.58
CA ILE A 23 11.95 0.80 3.44
C ILE A 23 11.66 0.01 4.71
N GLU A 24 10.62 0.42 5.43
CA GLU A 24 10.10 -0.28 6.59
C GLU A 24 8.82 -0.99 6.23
N SER A 25 8.64 -2.21 6.72
CA SER A 25 7.45 -3.02 6.48
C SER A 25 6.83 -3.49 7.78
N VAL A 26 5.50 -3.49 7.84
CA VAL A 26 4.71 -4.02 8.97
C VAL A 26 4.00 -5.28 8.50
N LEU A 27 4.44 -6.45 8.95
CA LEU A 27 3.95 -7.75 8.47
C LEU A 27 2.46 -7.99 8.79
N SER A 28 1.98 -7.47 9.90
CA SER A 28 0.58 -7.67 10.33
C SER A 28 -0.43 -6.90 9.49
N THR A 29 -0.04 -5.76 8.91
CA THR A 29 -0.90 -4.90 8.09
C THR A 29 -0.51 -4.90 6.61
N GLY A 30 0.70 -5.35 6.30
CA GLY A 30 1.29 -5.28 4.95
C GLY A 30 1.77 -3.88 4.56
N ASP A 31 1.68 -2.91 5.47
CA ASP A 31 2.12 -1.54 5.21
C ASP A 31 3.62 -1.46 4.93
N LYS A 32 3.98 -0.56 4.05
CA LYS A 32 5.37 -0.20 3.77
C LYS A 32 5.53 1.32 3.75
N THR A 33 6.61 1.78 4.35
CA THR A 33 6.99 3.20 4.34
C THR A 33 8.36 3.33 3.70
N LEU A 34 8.46 4.21 2.70
CA LEU A 34 9.70 4.58 2.03
C LEU A 34 10.14 5.95 2.55
N SER A 35 11.37 6.06 3.02
CA SER A 35 11.97 7.34 3.40
C SER A 35 13.34 7.52 2.76
N PHE A 36 13.70 8.75 2.41
CA PHE A 36 14.99 9.10 1.84
C PHE A 36 15.23 10.61 1.87
N THR A 37 16.51 11.00 1.78
CA THR A 37 16.92 12.38 1.55
C THR A 37 17.28 12.54 0.08
N TYR A 38 16.71 13.54 -0.59
CA TYR A 38 16.90 13.77 -2.02
C TYR A 38 17.88 14.92 -2.27
N MET A 39 18.87 14.68 -3.11
CA MET A 39 19.92 15.65 -3.45
C MET A 39 19.83 16.14 -4.89
N GLY A 40 18.84 15.67 -5.64
CA GLY A 40 18.62 16.05 -7.04
C GLY A 40 17.80 17.33 -7.22
N LYS A 41 17.44 17.64 -8.44
CA LYS A 41 16.82 18.91 -8.84
C LYS A 41 15.31 18.85 -9.10
N ASN A 42 14.74 17.65 -9.21
CA ASN A 42 13.29 17.52 -9.47
C ASN A 42 12.50 18.01 -8.26
N ASN A 43 11.43 18.73 -8.50
CA ASN A 43 10.52 19.11 -7.43
C ASN A 43 9.57 17.94 -7.17
N ILE A 44 9.60 17.41 -5.95
CA ILE A 44 8.70 16.38 -5.47
C ILE A 44 7.83 17.01 -4.40
N GLU A 45 6.52 16.83 -4.50
CA GLU A 45 5.54 17.40 -3.57
C GLU A 45 4.72 16.29 -2.91
N PRO A 46 4.08 16.56 -1.77
CA PRO A 46 3.09 15.65 -1.20
C PRO A 46 2.02 15.27 -2.23
N GLU A 47 1.59 14.02 -2.21
CA GLU A 47 0.67 13.37 -3.16
C GLU A 47 1.28 13.06 -4.54
N ASP A 48 2.57 13.28 -4.76
CA ASP A 48 3.28 12.69 -5.90
C ASP A 48 3.58 11.21 -5.64
N TYR A 49 3.85 10.46 -6.71
CA TYR A 49 4.11 9.02 -6.61
C TYR A 49 5.58 8.70 -6.82
N ILE A 50 6.08 7.75 -6.04
CA ILE A 50 7.42 7.20 -6.19
C ILE A 50 7.32 5.70 -6.47
N GLN A 51 7.83 5.28 -7.60
CA GLN A 51 7.82 3.89 -8.02
C GLN A 51 9.21 3.26 -7.87
N THR A 52 9.27 2.16 -7.12
CA THR A 52 10.44 1.27 -7.02
C THR A 52 10.33 0.15 -8.07
N GLN A 53 11.23 -0.83 -8.01
CA GLN A 53 11.09 -2.03 -8.83
C GLN A 53 9.83 -2.85 -8.50
N LYS A 54 9.43 -2.89 -7.24
CA LYS A 54 8.35 -3.75 -6.74
C LYS A 54 7.05 -2.99 -6.47
N ASP A 55 7.15 -1.82 -5.88
CA ASP A 55 6.01 -1.12 -5.31
C ASP A 55 5.93 0.34 -5.76
N GLU A 56 4.75 0.90 -5.66
CA GLU A 56 4.45 2.32 -5.81
C GLU A 56 4.06 2.91 -4.45
N TYR A 57 4.57 4.11 -4.17
CA TYR A 57 4.35 4.83 -2.92
C TYR A 57 3.79 6.21 -3.20
N VAL A 58 2.99 6.73 -2.29
CA VAL A 58 2.47 8.11 -2.29
C VAL A 58 3.28 8.93 -1.31
N VAL A 59 3.84 10.06 -1.74
CA VAL A 59 4.56 10.99 -0.86
C VAL A 59 3.57 11.65 0.10
N LYS A 60 3.78 11.50 1.40
CA LYS A 60 2.92 12.11 2.43
C LYS A 60 3.60 13.25 3.16
N GLU A 61 4.90 13.19 3.34
CA GLU A 61 5.63 14.21 4.09
C GLU A 61 6.85 14.70 3.31
N LYS A 62 7.08 16.01 3.39
CA LYS A 62 8.28 16.70 2.91
C LYS A 62 8.81 17.56 4.04
N SER A 63 10.03 17.33 4.43
CA SER A 63 10.76 18.11 5.43
C SER A 63 12.16 18.44 4.94
N TYR A 64 12.96 19.12 5.72
CA TYR A 64 14.34 19.44 5.35
C TYR A 64 15.29 18.95 6.43
N SER A 65 16.38 18.32 5.99
CA SER A 65 17.48 17.92 6.87
C SER A 65 18.31 19.14 7.30
N SER A 66 19.18 18.96 8.30
CA SER A 66 20.06 20.02 8.80
C SER A 66 21.02 20.56 7.74
N ASP A 67 21.33 19.79 6.72
CA ASP A 67 22.16 20.17 5.56
C ASP A 67 21.35 20.84 4.42
N GLY A 68 20.05 21.08 4.64
CA GLY A 68 19.17 21.79 3.71
C GLY A 68 18.57 20.94 2.59
N PHE A 69 18.85 19.63 2.54
CA PHE A 69 18.25 18.74 1.55
C PHE A 69 16.84 18.31 1.97
N PRO A 70 15.91 18.23 1.02
CA PRO A 70 14.56 17.73 1.31
C PRO A 70 14.58 16.24 1.68
N GLN A 71 13.82 15.92 2.72
CA GLN A 71 13.55 14.56 3.17
C GLN A 71 12.10 14.23 2.87
N TYR A 72 11.88 13.03 2.36
CA TYR A 72 10.55 12.54 1.99
C TYR A 72 10.19 11.29 2.76
N VAL A 73 8.91 11.22 3.14
CA VAL A 73 8.28 10.00 3.64
C VAL A 73 7.10 9.68 2.72
N ALA A 74 7.11 8.48 2.18
CA ALA A 74 6.07 7.99 1.29
C ALA A 74 5.52 6.66 1.82
N VAL A 75 4.22 6.46 1.69
CA VAL A 75 3.53 5.25 2.11
C VAL A 75 3.09 4.43 0.90
N LEU A 76 2.95 3.13 1.07
CA LEU A 76 2.50 2.23 0.02
C LEU A 76 1.19 2.72 -0.60
N ASN A 77 1.10 2.74 -1.93
CA ASN A 77 -0.11 3.19 -2.63
C ASN A 77 -1.22 2.15 -2.56
N LEU A 78 -2.17 2.35 -1.65
CA LEU A 78 -3.37 1.54 -1.46
C LEU A 78 -4.66 2.35 -1.68
N GLU A 79 -4.58 3.45 -2.43
CA GLU A 79 -5.69 4.42 -2.57
C GLU A 79 -6.99 3.78 -3.08
N GLU A 80 -6.92 2.81 -4.01
CA GLU A 80 -8.13 2.15 -4.51
C GLU A 80 -8.81 1.29 -3.43
N LEU A 81 -8.03 0.72 -2.51
CA LEU A 81 -8.57 -0.06 -1.38
C LEU A 81 -9.13 0.85 -0.30
N GLU A 82 -8.46 1.96 -0.02
CA GLU A 82 -8.92 2.98 0.92
C GLU A 82 -10.16 3.73 0.41
N GLY A 83 -10.24 3.93 -0.90
CA GLY A 83 -11.34 4.61 -1.57
C GLY A 83 -12.60 3.77 -1.77
N LYS A 84 -12.60 2.48 -1.39
CA LYS A 84 -13.77 1.60 -1.52
C LYS A 84 -14.47 1.42 -0.16
N PRO A 85 -15.55 2.18 0.12
CA PRO A 85 -16.29 2.08 1.38
C PRO A 85 -17.27 0.91 1.38
N TRP A 86 -17.49 0.37 2.59
CA TRP A 86 -18.48 -0.66 2.91
C TRP A 86 -19.31 -0.20 4.11
N ALA A 87 -20.62 -0.10 3.94
CA ALA A 87 -21.52 0.15 5.08
C ALA A 87 -21.49 -1.04 6.05
N SER A 88 -21.47 -2.25 5.53
CA SER A 88 -21.28 -3.49 6.30
C SER A 88 -20.58 -4.54 5.46
N PHE A 89 -19.75 -5.33 6.09
CA PHE A 89 -19.12 -6.51 5.53
C PHE A 89 -19.33 -7.70 6.46
N SER A 90 -19.77 -8.82 5.96
CA SER A 90 -19.96 -10.02 6.77
C SER A 90 -19.78 -11.28 5.94
N VAL A 91 -19.02 -12.21 6.48
CA VAL A 91 -18.84 -13.57 5.94
C VAL A 91 -18.96 -14.59 7.05
N LYS A 92 -19.55 -15.75 6.76
CA LYS A 92 -19.68 -16.88 7.67
C LYS A 92 -19.05 -18.12 7.06
N GLU A 93 -18.30 -18.85 7.87
CA GLU A 93 -17.61 -20.07 7.46
C GLU A 93 -16.86 -19.94 6.12
N SER A 94 -16.26 -18.79 5.91
CA SER A 94 -15.54 -18.41 4.70
C SER A 94 -14.05 -18.65 4.83
N THR A 95 -13.38 -19.00 3.74
CA THR A 95 -11.91 -18.93 3.65
C THR A 95 -11.47 -17.48 3.54
N VAL A 96 -10.20 -17.20 3.84
CA VAL A 96 -9.66 -15.85 3.63
C VAL A 96 -9.68 -15.46 2.16
N ASP A 97 -9.43 -16.39 1.25
CA ASP A 97 -9.47 -16.18 -0.20
C ASP A 97 -10.86 -15.69 -0.66
N ASP A 98 -11.91 -16.41 -0.29
CA ASP A 98 -13.28 -16.05 -0.67
C ASP A 98 -13.70 -14.70 -0.07
N ALA A 99 -13.42 -14.49 1.23
CA ALA A 99 -13.72 -13.25 1.91
C ALA A 99 -12.97 -12.05 1.30
N ALA A 100 -11.69 -12.21 1.00
CA ALA A 100 -10.88 -11.16 0.39
C ALA A 100 -11.31 -10.84 -1.06
N ARG A 101 -11.68 -11.85 -1.87
CA ARG A 101 -12.26 -11.63 -3.21
C ARG A 101 -13.50 -10.76 -3.14
N LEU A 102 -14.37 -10.99 -2.16
CA LEU A 102 -15.54 -10.15 -1.95
C LEU A 102 -15.13 -8.71 -1.60
N ALA A 103 -14.19 -8.53 -0.68
CA ALA A 103 -13.71 -7.21 -0.26
C ALA A 103 -13.02 -6.43 -1.39
N LEU A 104 -12.34 -7.12 -2.31
CA LEU A 104 -11.61 -6.52 -3.43
C LEU A 104 -12.49 -6.23 -4.65
N ALA A 105 -13.73 -6.71 -4.67
CA ALA A 105 -14.62 -6.52 -5.81
C ALA A 105 -14.81 -5.02 -6.15
N GLY A 106 -14.55 -4.66 -7.40
CA GLY A 106 -14.67 -3.28 -7.89
C GLY A 106 -13.51 -2.36 -7.54
N THR A 107 -12.45 -2.85 -6.91
CA THR A 107 -11.24 -2.04 -6.60
C THR A 107 -10.17 -2.11 -7.68
N GLY A 108 -10.24 -3.10 -8.58
CA GLY A 108 -9.18 -3.39 -9.54
C GLY A 108 -8.07 -4.29 -8.97
N TRP A 109 -8.13 -4.63 -7.68
CA TRP A 109 -7.21 -5.55 -7.03
C TRP A 109 -7.73 -6.99 -7.06
N THR A 110 -6.82 -7.96 -7.05
CA THR A 110 -7.12 -9.39 -7.05
C THR A 110 -6.30 -10.14 -6.00
N ILE A 111 -6.63 -11.41 -5.78
CA ILE A 111 -5.84 -12.27 -4.90
C ILE A 111 -4.61 -12.79 -5.66
N GLY A 112 -3.45 -12.67 -5.03
CA GLY A 112 -2.21 -13.29 -5.47
C GLY A 112 -2.09 -14.73 -4.93
N VAL A 113 -1.14 -14.99 -4.04
CA VAL A 113 -0.96 -16.30 -3.41
C VAL A 113 -1.77 -16.38 -2.11
N CYS A 114 -2.53 -17.45 -1.94
CA CYS A 114 -3.26 -17.73 -0.71
C CYS A 114 -3.38 -19.25 -0.49
N ASP A 115 -2.63 -19.76 0.48
CA ASP A 115 -2.62 -21.19 0.82
C ASP A 115 -3.46 -21.56 2.05
N ILE A 116 -4.16 -20.58 2.63
CA ILE A 116 -4.92 -20.73 3.87
C ILE A 116 -6.29 -21.32 3.58
N LYS A 117 -6.54 -22.54 4.07
CA LYS A 117 -7.80 -23.27 3.86
C LYS A 117 -8.76 -23.22 5.04
N LYS A 118 -8.35 -22.64 6.18
CA LYS A 118 -9.21 -22.49 7.35
C LYS A 118 -10.43 -21.63 7.04
N LYS A 119 -11.56 -21.97 7.63
CA LYS A 119 -12.79 -21.19 7.55
C LYS A 119 -13.05 -20.45 8.85
N ARG A 120 -13.47 -19.22 8.76
CA ARG A 120 -13.80 -18.34 9.89
C ARG A 120 -14.96 -17.42 9.56
N ASN A 121 -15.46 -16.76 10.60
CA ASN A 121 -16.44 -15.69 10.47
C ASN A 121 -15.73 -14.35 10.60
N ALA A 122 -16.15 -13.36 9.83
CA ALA A 122 -15.72 -11.98 9.98
C ALA A 122 -16.89 -11.03 9.73
N GLY A 123 -16.94 -9.94 10.48
CA GLY A 123 -17.96 -8.92 10.32
C GLY A 123 -17.44 -7.55 10.77
N MET A 124 -17.81 -6.51 10.02
CA MET A 124 -17.41 -5.14 10.27
C MET A 124 -18.48 -4.16 9.76
N LEU A 125 -18.50 -2.97 10.32
CA LEU A 125 -19.39 -1.88 9.93
C LEU A 125 -18.57 -0.64 9.61
N GLN A 126 -18.99 0.12 8.58
CA GLN A 126 -18.39 1.40 8.20
C GLN A 126 -16.87 1.34 8.02
N VAL A 127 -16.44 0.48 7.13
CA VAL A 127 -15.03 0.20 6.84
C VAL A 127 -14.71 0.40 5.36
N THR A 128 -13.43 0.41 5.04
CA THR A 128 -12.93 0.37 3.66
C THR A 128 -12.51 -1.05 3.28
N SER A 129 -12.27 -1.31 1.98
CA SER A 129 -11.70 -2.58 1.54
C SER A 129 -10.34 -2.85 2.20
N ARG A 130 -9.52 -1.82 2.43
CA ARG A 130 -8.27 -1.94 3.16
C ARG A 130 -8.48 -2.45 4.59
N ASP A 131 -9.40 -1.82 5.34
CA ASP A 131 -9.72 -2.24 6.73
C ASP A 131 -10.18 -3.70 6.77
N ILE A 132 -10.96 -4.14 5.78
CA ILE A 132 -11.40 -5.53 5.68
C ILE A 132 -10.20 -6.47 5.49
N ILE A 133 -9.28 -6.16 4.57
CA ILE A 133 -8.09 -7.00 4.33
C ILE A 133 -7.24 -7.11 5.60
N GLU A 134 -6.99 -6.02 6.32
CA GLU A 134 -6.25 -6.04 7.59
C GLU A 134 -6.97 -6.87 8.67
N LYS A 135 -8.29 -6.74 8.75
CA LYS A 135 -9.10 -7.54 9.69
C LYS A 135 -9.10 -9.03 9.33
N LEU A 136 -9.14 -9.36 8.05
CA LEU A 136 -9.02 -10.74 7.60
C LEU A 136 -7.66 -11.34 7.98
N ALA A 137 -6.55 -10.60 7.78
CA ALA A 137 -5.22 -11.05 8.19
C ALA A 137 -5.18 -11.37 9.69
N THR A 138 -5.71 -10.49 10.54
CA THR A 138 -5.82 -10.71 11.99
C THR A 138 -6.72 -11.90 12.31
N THR A 139 -7.89 -11.99 11.68
CA THR A 139 -8.87 -13.06 11.94
C THR A 139 -8.33 -14.43 11.57
N PHE A 140 -7.57 -14.54 10.48
CA PHE A 140 -7.01 -15.79 9.99
C PHE A 140 -5.59 -16.08 10.49
N TRP A 141 -5.00 -15.14 11.27
CA TRP A 141 -3.65 -15.23 11.83
C TRP A 141 -2.59 -15.42 10.75
N CYS A 142 -2.61 -14.57 9.79
CA CYS A 142 -1.68 -14.57 8.66
C CYS A 142 -1.09 -13.18 8.40
N GLU A 143 -0.04 -13.16 7.65
CA GLU A 143 0.54 -11.94 7.11
C GLU A 143 -0.21 -11.52 5.86
N VAL A 144 -0.14 -10.23 5.51
CA VAL A 144 -0.65 -9.71 4.25
C VAL A 144 0.49 -9.08 3.46
N VAL A 145 0.53 -9.36 2.16
CA VAL A 145 1.52 -8.78 1.24
C VAL A 145 0.80 -8.13 0.07
N TYR A 146 1.02 -6.84 -0.09
CA TYR A 146 0.53 -6.08 -1.24
C TYR A 146 1.60 -5.99 -2.33
N ASP A 147 1.19 -6.21 -3.57
CA ASP A 147 1.94 -5.89 -4.78
C ASP A 147 1.18 -4.80 -5.53
N THR A 148 1.63 -3.57 -5.39
CA THR A 148 0.95 -2.40 -5.94
C THR A 148 1.06 -2.29 -7.46
N LYS A 149 2.06 -2.94 -8.07
CA LYS A 149 2.23 -2.95 -9.52
C LYS A 149 1.26 -3.90 -10.21
N ASN A 150 1.12 -5.10 -9.67
CA ASN A 150 0.21 -6.10 -10.20
C ASN A 150 -1.19 -5.98 -9.58
N LYS A 151 -1.36 -5.11 -8.59
CA LYS A 151 -2.59 -4.93 -7.81
C LYS A 151 -3.10 -6.25 -7.26
N THR A 152 -2.22 -6.95 -6.54
CA THR A 152 -2.55 -8.21 -5.88
C THR A 152 -2.32 -8.16 -4.38
N VAL A 153 -3.15 -8.90 -3.65
CA VAL A 153 -3.05 -9.14 -2.21
C VAL A 153 -2.79 -10.61 -1.99
N SER A 154 -1.79 -10.94 -1.21
CA SER A 154 -1.44 -12.32 -0.83
C SER A 154 -1.54 -12.49 0.68
N PHE A 155 -1.87 -13.71 1.13
CA PHE A 155 -2.04 -14.08 2.52
C PHE A 155 -1.24 -15.33 2.87
#